data_cbaaf2a33d77d17dfc56caece9b43865
#
_entry.id   cbaaf2a33d77d17dfc56caece9b43865
#
_cell.length_a   1.000
_cell.length_b   1.000
_cell.length_c   1.000
_cell.angle_alpha   90.00
_cell.angle_beta   90.00
_cell.angle_gamma   90.00
#
_symmetry.space_group_name_H-M   'P 1'
#
loop_
_entity.id
_entity.type
_entity.pdbx_description
1 polymer ?
#
loop_
_entity_poly.entity_id
_entity_poly.type
_entity_poly.pdbx_seq_one_letter_code
_entity_poly.pdbx_strand_id
1 'polypeptide(L)'
;LLVQVIVLVLNYVFSKLIVFKEKKPFHENMQDNWCYYLSFAIVAVVMLVVCIAEKIAPFGENSLTLVDSVHQYLPFFSELRDKLLHERSLLYTWNVALGSNFVSLAAYYLMSPFNLLLLLFGKEQIAAVTCFLMCLKIALTAVAMVHFLSYKDGEKKRNFLIVAISVAYAFSNYVIGYNWNTMWLDCI
;
A
#
# COMPACT_ATOMS: atom_id res chain seq x y z
N LEU A 1 13.82 -8.83 -17.71
CA LEU A 1 13.48 -9.37 -16.39
C LEU A 1 14.67 -9.30 -15.43
N LEU A 2 15.83 -9.88 -15.79
CA LEU A 2 17.04 -9.90 -14.94
C LEU A 2 17.51 -8.50 -14.56
N VAL A 3 17.53 -7.57 -15.51
CA VAL A 3 17.96 -6.17 -15.30
C VAL A 3 17.00 -5.43 -14.35
N GLN A 4 15.69 -5.64 -14.45
CA GLN A 4 14.71 -5.00 -13.58
C GLN A 4 14.77 -5.53 -12.15
N VAL A 5 14.97 -6.83 -11.98
CA VAL A 5 15.21 -7.43 -10.66
C VAL A 5 16.51 -6.92 -10.05
N ILE A 6 17.58 -6.80 -10.85
CA ILE A 6 18.86 -6.23 -10.41
C ILE A 6 18.68 -4.76 -10.01
N VAL A 7 17.95 -3.95 -10.77
CA VAL A 7 17.68 -2.53 -10.42
C VAL A 7 16.86 -2.43 -9.13
N LEU A 8 15.85 -3.28 -8.93
CA LEU A 8 15.07 -3.32 -7.68
C LEU A 8 15.93 -3.72 -6.47
N VAL A 9 16.75 -4.77 -6.65
CA VAL A 9 17.67 -5.23 -5.60
C VAL A 9 18.73 -4.18 -5.31
N LEU A 10 19.30 -3.57 -6.35
CA LEU A 10 20.28 -2.49 -6.18
C LEU A 10 19.67 -1.25 -5.51
N ASN A 11 18.47 -0.81 -5.91
CA ASN A 11 17.80 0.29 -5.24
C ASN A 11 17.49 -0.03 -3.77
N TYR A 12 17.06 -1.25 -3.46
CA TYR A 12 16.85 -1.70 -2.09
C TYR A 12 18.17 -1.74 -1.30
N VAL A 13 19.22 -2.31 -1.88
CA VAL A 13 20.54 -2.43 -1.25
C VAL A 13 21.18 -1.05 -1.09
N PHE A 14 21.14 -0.19 -2.10
CA PHE A 14 21.66 1.19 -2.01
C PHE A 14 20.87 2.03 -1.00
N SER A 15 19.55 1.95 -1.01
CA SER A 15 18.72 2.61 0.00
C SER A 15 19.08 2.13 1.41
N LYS A 16 19.20 0.84 1.61
CA LYS A 16 19.53 0.24 2.92
C LYS A 16 20.97 0.53 3.38
N LEU A 17 21.94 0.54 2.46
CA LEU A 17 23.36 0.74 2.79
C LEU A 17 23.76 2.21 2.90
N ILE A 18 23.14 3.10 2.13
CA ILE A 18 23.53 4.50 2.04
C ILE A 18 22.62 5.38 2.89
N VAL A 19 21.31 5.17 2.85
CA VAL A 19 20.34 6.01 3.53
C VAL A 19 20.13 5.58 4.99
N PHE A 20 20.19 4.27 5.28
CA PHE A 20 19.89 3.71 6.61
C PHE A 20 21.14 3.19 7.34
N LYS A 21 22.27 3.86 7.24
CA LYS A 21 23.56 3.40 7.76
C LYS A 21 23.74 3.45 9.29
N GLU A 22 22.81 3.97 10.06
CA GLU A 22 22.88 3.97 11.53
C GLU A 22 21.96 2.91 12.14
N LYS A 23 22.58 1.80 12.58
CA LYS A 23 21.94 0.78 13.40
C LYS A 23 21.82 1.31 14.83
N LYS A 24 20.61 1.66 15.26
CA LYS A 24 20.25 1.54 16.68
C LYS A 24 19.57 0.20 16.90
N PRO A 25 19.85 -0.50 18.01
CA PRO A 25 19.27 -1.83 18.25
C PRO A 25 17.75 -1.75 18.35
N PHE A 26 17.09 -2.69 17.71
CA PHE A 26 15.63 -2.81 17.57
C PHE A 26 14.85 -2.83 18.90
N HIS A 27 15.53 -3.00 20.02
CA HIS A 27 14.93 -3.27 21.33
C HIS A 27 14.80 -2.03 22.25
N GLU A 28 15.31 -0.89 21.89
CA GLU A 28 15.38 0.22 22.85
C GLU A 28 14.16 1.16 22.86
N ASN A 29 13.12 1.00 22.02
CA ASN A 29 12.20 2.10 21.86
C ASN A 29 10.75 1.80 21.54
N MET A 30 10.07 0.91 22.25
CA MET A 30 8.59 0.93 22.18
C MET A 30 8.02 2.23 22.79
N GLN A 31 8.67 2.81 23.80
CA GLN A 31 8.28 4.11 24.37
C GLN A 31 8.52 5.28 23.40
N ASP A 32 9.57 5.19 22.58
CA ASP A 32 9.86 6.23 21.59
C ASP A 32 9.04 6.11 20.29
N ASN A 33 8.38 4.98 20.05
CA ASN A 33 7.65 4.73 18.80
C ASN A 33 6.14 5.01 18.88
N TRP A 34 5.65 5.55 19.98
CA TRP A 34 4.22 5.78 20.19
C TRP A 34 3.54 6.63 19.09
N CYS A 35 4.28 7.57 18.48
CA CYS A 35 3.74 8.40 17.40
C CYS A 35 3.34 7.57 16.17
N TYR A 36 4.13 6.54 15.83
CA TYR A 36 3.82 5.63 14.71
C TYR A 36 2.54 4.86 14.99
N TYR A 37 2.46 4.22 16.16
CA TYR A 37 1.28 3.44 16.54
C TYR A 37 0.03 4.30 16.68
N LEU A 38 0.16 5.46 17.28
CA LEU A 38 -0.97 6.36 17.48
C LEU A 38 -1.49 6.93 16.16
N SER A 39 -0.61 7.37 15.25
CA SER A 39 -1.00 7.87 13.93
C SER A 39 -1.67 6.78 13.10
N PHE A 40 -1.09 5.58 13.07
CA PHE A 40 -1.71 4.42 12.41
C PHE A 40 -3.09 4.11 13.00
N ALA A 41 -3.18 4.01 14.32
CA ALA A 41 -4.42 3.65 15.00
C ALA A 41 -5.53 4.67 14.74
N ILE A 42 -5.24 5.98 14.83
CA ILE A 42 -6.23 7.02 14.55
C ILE A 42 -6.76 6.88 13.13
N VAL A 43 -5.89 6.79 12.13
CA VAL A 43 -6.31 6.68 10.73
C VAL A 43 -7.06 5.38 10.47
N ALA A 44 -6.57 4.26 11.00
CA ALA A 44 -7.23 2.96 10.85
C ALA A 44 -8.65 2.95 11.49
N VAL A 45 -8.79 3.53 12.68
CA VAL A 45 -10.10 3.65 13.35
C VAL A 45 -11.05 4.54 12.56
N VAL A 46 -10.58 5.69 12.08
CA VAL A 46 -11.42 6.59 11.26
C VAL A 46 -11.87 5.89 9.98
N MET A 47 -10.94 5.22 9.27
CA MET A 47 -11.30 4.47 8.05
C MET A 47 -12.26 3.32 8.36
N LEU A 48 -12.09 2.62 9.48
CA LEU A 48 -13.01 1.57 9.92
C LEU A 48 -14.41 2.13 10.17
N VAL A 49 -14.51 3.26 10.88
CA VAL A 49 -15.81 3.93 11.14
C VAL A 49 -16.46 4.36 9.83
N VAL A 50 -15.71 4.92 8.88
CA VAL A 50 -16.21 5.27 7.55
C VAL A 50 -16.71 4.03 6.81
N CYS A 51 -15.94 2.93 6.80
CA CYS A 51 -16.34 1.69 6.14
C CYS A 51 -17.63 1.11 6.72
N ILE A 52 -17.82 1.19 8.04
CA ILE A 52 -19.05 0.72 8.70
C ILE A 52 -20.23 1.67 8.37
N ALA A 53 -20.03 2.98 8.46
CA ALA A 53 -21.08 3.98 8.23
C ALA A 53 -21.59 3.97 6.79
N GLU A 54 -20.66 3.86 5.82
CA GLU A 54 -20.94 3.83 4.39
C GLU A 54 -21.22 2.42 3.87
N LYS A 55 -21.30 1.41 4.74
CA LYS A 55 -21.54 0.01 4.37
C LYS A 55 -20.57 -0.48 3.27
N ILE A 56 -19.29 -0.13 3.39
CA ILE A 56 -18.25 -0.58 2.47
C ILE A 56 -17.84 -2.01 2.82
N ALA A 57 -17.59 -2.83 1.82
CA ALA A 57 -17.16 -4.21 2.01
C ALA A 57 -15.95 -4.31 2.97
N PRO A 58 -15.95 -5.22 3.97
CA PRO A 58 -16.86 -6.35 4.18
C PRO A 58 -18.14 -6.03 4.98
N PHE A 59 -18.38 -4.77 5.37
CA PHE A 59 -19.52 -4.37 6.23
C PHE A 59 -20.83 -4.13 5.45
N GLY A 60 -20.79 -4.21 4.12
CA GLY A 60 -21.94 -4.04 3.24
C GLY A 60 -21.58 -4.23 1.78
N GLU A 61 -22.44 -3.74 0.88
CA GLU A 61 -22.32 -3.95 -0.57
C GLU A 61 -21.57 -2.82 -1.30
N ASN A 62 -21.29 -1.70 -0.62
CA ASN A 62 -20.58 -0.59 -1.23
C ASN A 62 -19.08 -0.88 -1.34
N SER A 63 -18.40 -0.14 -2.23
CA SER A 63 -16.98 -0.31 -2.50
C SER A 63 -16.27 1.04 -2.58
N LEU A 64 -15.01 1.08 -2.16
CA LEU A 64 -14.10 2.20 -2.41
C LEU A 64 -13.53 2.18 -3.83
N THR A 65 -13.76 1.10 -4.58
CA THR A 65 -13.23 0.98 -5.93
C THR A 65 -14.02 1.86 -6.89
N LEU A 66 -13.33 2.81 -7.50
CA LEU A 66 -13.88 3.79 -8.42
C LEU A 66 -12.99 3.87 -9.67
N VAL A 67 -13.54 4.31 -10.79
CA VAL A 67 -12.81 4.60 -12.03
C VAL A 67 -11.80 3.48 -12.38
N ASP A 68 -10.50 3.74 -12.31
CA ASP A 68 -9.46 2.78 -12.67
C ASP A 68 -9.38 1.57 -11.73
N SER A 69 -9.81 1.71 -10.49
CA SER A 69 -9.90 0.56 -9.59
C SER A 69 -10.84 -0.51 -10.15
N VAL A 70 -11.97 -0.13 -10.70
CA VAL A 70 -12.97 -1.05 -11.26
C VAL A 70 -12.52 -1.57 -12.62
N HIS A 71 -12.05 -0.68 -13.50
CA HIS A 71 -11.79 -1.03 -14.91
C HIS A 71 -10.41 -1.63 -15.15
N GLN A 72 -9.44 -1.38 -14.27
CA GLN A 72 -8.05 -1.82 -14.43
C GLN A 72 -7.59 -2.69 -13.25
N TYR A 73 -7.60 -2.16 -12.01
CA TYR A 73 -6.98 -2.86 -10.88
C TYR A 73 -7.69 -4.16 -10.50
N LEU A 74 -9.03 -4.20 -10.41
CA LEU A 74 -9.74 -5.43 -10.06
C LEU A 74 -9.50 -6.56 -11.08
N PRO A 75 -9.63 -6.32 -12.41
CA PRO A 75 -9.26 -7.32 -13.41
C PRO A 75 -7.80 -7.75 -13.33
N PHE A 76 -6.88 -6.80 -13.14
CA PHE A 76 -5.45 -7.10 -13.06
C PHE A 76 -5.08 -7.87 -11.79
N PHE A 77 -5.72 -7.59 -10.67
CA PHE A 77 -5.55 -8.36 -9.43
C PHE A 77 -6.08 -9.79 -9.58
N SER A 78 -7.21 -9.96 -10.25
CA SER A 78 -7.73 -11.28 -10.58
C SER A 78 -6.75 -12.07 -11.46
N GLU A 79 -6.22 -11.42 -12.50
CA GLU A 79 -5.23 -12.01 -13.39
C GLU A 79 -3.92 -12.35 -12.66
N LEU A 80 -3.41 -11.43 -11.82
CA LEU A 80 -2.21 -11.68 -11.00
C LEU A 80 -2.39 -12.91 -10.12
N ARG A 81 -3.54 -13.02 -9.46
CA ARG A 81 -3.86 -14.16 -8.61
C ARG A 81 -3.87 -15.46 -9.39
N ASP A 82 -4.54 -15.50 -10.55
CA ASP A 82 -4.62 -16.70 -11.39
C ASP A 82 -3.25 -17.11 -11.89
N LYS A 83 -2.44 -16.16 -12.33
CA LYS A 83 -1.09 -16.46 -12.80
C LYS A 83 -0.19 -17.01 -11.69
N LEU A 84 -0.30 -16.48 -10.49
CA LEU A 84 0.52 -16.95 -9.37
C LEU A 84 0.06 -18.29 -8.81
N LEU A 85 -1.24 -18.61 -8.85
CA LEU A 85 -1.80 -19.82 -8.26
C LEU A 85 -1.97 -20.97 -9.26
N HIS A 86 -2.31 -20.67 -10.52
CA HIS A 86 -2.77 -21.67 -11.48
C HIS A 86 -1.93 -21.72 -12.75
N GLU A 87 -1.38 -20.60 -13.19
CA GLU A 87 -0.62 -20.54 -14.41
C GLU A 87 0.89 -20.63 -14.14
N ARG A 88 1.62 -21.30 -15.03
CA ARG A 88 3.09 -21.43 -14.90
C ARG A 88 3.86 -20.28 -15.56
N SER A 89 3.20 -19.47 -16.39
CA SER A 89 3.84 -18.41 -17.16
C SER A 89 3.37 -17.04 -16.70
N LEU A 90 4.27 -16.19 -16.26
CA LEU A 90 4.04 -14.77 -15.96
C LEU A 90 4.35 -13.86 -17.16
N LEU A 91 4.76 -14.41 -18.30
CA LEU A 91 5.28 -13.60 -19.41
C LEU A 91 4.17 -12.94 -20.22
N TYR A 92 3.05 -13.63 -20.44
CA TYR A 92 2.00 -13.21 -21.35
C TYR A 92 0.62 -13.51 -20.81
N THR A 93 -0.35 -12.67 -21.13
CA THR A 93 -1.78 -12.90 -20.84
C THR A 93 -2.63 -12.60 -22.05
N TRP A 94 -3.66 -13.41 -22.27
CA TRP A 94 -4.71 -13.20 -23.26
C TRP A 94 -5.91 -12.44 -22.71
N ASN A 95 -5.97 -12.25 -21.39
CA ASN A 95 -7.12 -11.66 -20.69
C ASN A 95 -7.08 -10.12 -20.65
N VAL A 96 -6.05 -9.51 -21.24
CA VAL A 96 -5.92 -8.05 -21.31
C VAL A 96 -5.84 -7.63 -22.77
N ALA A 97 -6.82 -6.87 -23.23
CA ALA A 97 -6.98 -6.45 -24.62
C ALA A 97 -6.95 -7.63 -25.60
N LEU A 98 -6.15 -7.57 -26.64
CA LEU A 98 -5.92 -8.66 -27.60
C LEU A 98 -4.73 -9.57 -27.23
N GLY A 99 -4.33 -9.50 -25.96
CA GLY A 99 -3.14 -10.16 -25.43
C GLY A 99 -2.01 -9.16 -25.18
N SER A 100 -1.34 -9.30 -24.05
CA SER A 100 -0.26 -8.38 -23.66
C SER A 100 0.84 -9.07 -22.85
N ASN A 101 1.99 -8.39 -22.76
CA ASN A 101 3.07 -8.80 -21.88
C ASN A 101 2.67 -8.55 -20.42
N PHE A 102 2.43 -9.66 -19.69
CA PHE A 102 1.98 -9.55 -18.30
C PHE A 102 3.06 -9.01 -17.36
N VAL A 103 4.34 -9.26 -17.64
CA VAL A 103 5.45 -8.72 -16.83
C VAL A 103 5.45 -7.19 -16.84
N SER A 104 5.24 -6.60 -18.03
CA SER A 104 5.18 -5.14 -18.15
C SER A 104 3.98 -4.55 -17.42
N LEU A 105 2.83 -5.20 -17.54
CA LEU A 105 1.60 -4.84 -16.83
C LEU A 105 1.80 -4.95 -15.30
N ALA A 106 2.36 -6.06 -14.84
CA ALA A 106 2.64 -6.29 -13.44
C ALA A 106 3.66 -5.28 -12.89
N ALA A 107 4.71 -4.99 -13.64
CA ALA A 107 5.73 -4.01 -13.24
C ALA A 107 5.16 -2.61 -13.05
N TYR A 108 4.14 -2.25 -13.81
CA TYR A 108 3.51 -0.94 -13.71
C TYR A 108 2.42 -0.88 -12.62
N TYR A 109 1.52 -1.87 -12.57
CA TYR A 109 0.32 -1.80 -11.73
C TYR A 109 0.37 -2.66 -10.46
N LEU A 110 1.16 -3.76 -10.44
CA LEU A 110 0.94 -4.86 -9.52
C LEU A 110 2.15 -5.18 -8.61
N MET A 111 3.23 -4.41 -8.68
CA MET A 111 4.47 -4.70 -7.95
C MET A 111 4.41 -4.33 -6.46
N SER A 112 3.29 -3.89 -5.95
CA SER A 112 3.11 -3.68 -4.51
C SER A 112 3.20 -5.01 -3.75
N PRO A 113 4.04 -5.11 -2.69
CA PRO A 113 4.12 -6.33 -1.88
C PRO A 113 2.79 -6.65 -1.18
N PHE A 114 1.96 -5.65 -0.94
CA PHE A 114 0.63 -5.82 -0.35
C PHE A 114 -0.33 -6.62 -1.25
N ASN A 115 -0.10 -6.62 -2.57
CA ASN A 115 -0.91 -7.37 -3.51
C ASN A 115 -0.77 -8.89 -3.34
N LEU A 116 0.28 -9.37 -2.67
CA LEU A 116 0.41 -10.78 -2.31
C LEU A 116 -0.67 -11.25 -1.34
N LEU A 117 -1.28 -10.33 -0.58
CA LEU A 117 -2.43 -10.67 0.27
C LEU A 117 -3.64 -11.16 -0.52
N LEU A 118 -3.77 -10.75 -1.79
CA LEU A 118 -4.83 -11.24 -2.68
C LEU A 118 -4.80 -12.76 -2.89
N LEU A 119 -3.64 -13.40 -2.74
CA LEU A 119 -3.49 -14.85 -2.89
C LEU A 119 -4.20 -15.65 -1.80
N LEU A 120 -4.44 -15.04 -0.64
CA LEU A 120 -5.09 -15.67 0.51
C LEU A 120 -6.62 -15.74 0.38
N PHE A 121 -7.21 -15.04 -0.61
CA PHE A 121 -8.64 -14.88 -0.75
C PHE A 121 -9.14 -15.40 -2.10
N GLY A 122 -10.44 -15.71 -2.20
CA GLY A 122 -11.09 -16.12 -3.45
C GLY A 122 -11.27 -14.93 -4.42
N LYS A 123 -11.55 -15.24 -5.69
CA LYS A 123 -11.80 -14.22 -6.73
C LYS A 123 -12.97 -13.30 -6.39
N GLU A 124 -14.01 -13.87 -5.79
CA GLU A 124 -15.22 -13.16 -5.36
C GLU A 124 -14.94 -12.11 -4.27
N GLN A 125 -13.83 -12.25 -3.56
CA GLN A 125 -13.43 -11.38 -2.46
C GLN A 125 -12.45 -10.28 -2.88
N ILE A 126 -11.96 -10.29 -4.12
CA ILE A 126 -10.91 -9.36 -4.59
C ILE A 126 -11.32 -7.90 -4.36
N ALA A 127 -12.56 -7.53 -4.63
CA ALA A 127 -13.05 -6.17 -4.41
C ALA A 127 -12.99 -5.77 -2.92
N ALA A 128 -13.43 -6.64 -2.02
CA ALA A 128 -13.39 -6.40 -0.57
C ALA A 128 -11.94 -6.32 -0.06
N VAL A 129 -11.07 -7.20 -0.52
CA VAL A 129 -9.64 -7.18 -0.18
C VAL A 129 -8.97 -5.92 -0.71
N THR A 130 -9.35 -5.46 -1.91
CA THR A 130 -8.85 -4.20 -2.47
C THR A 130 -9.26 -3.01 -1.61
N CYS A 131 -10.50 -2.94 -1.13
CA CYS A 131 -10.94 -1.90 -0.18
C CYS A 131 -10.12 -1.95 1.12
N PHE A 132 -9.88 -3.14 1.66
CA PHE A 132 -9.03 -3.31 2.83
C PHE A 132 -7.60 -2.83 2.57
N LEU A 133 -7.00 -3.17 1.43
CA LEU A 133 -5.66 -2.71 1.06
C LEU A 133 -5.58 -1.19 0.90
N MET A 134 -6.61 -0.55 0.34
CA MET A 134 -6.70 0.90 0.27
C MET A 134 -6.69 1.53 1.68
N CYS A 135 -7.54 1.05 2.57
CA CYS A 135 -7.57 1.52 3.96
C CYS A 135 -6.24 1.32 4.69
N LEU A 136 -5.61 0.16 4.49
CA LEU A 136 -4.31 -0.16 5.07
C LEU A 136 -3.23 0.79 4.56
N LYS A 137 -3.17 1.04 3.25
CA LYS A 137 -2.19 1.97 2.65
C LYS A 137 -2.40 3.40 3.14
N ILE A 138 -3.65 3.86 3.26
CA ILE A 138 -3.95 5.18 3.84
C ILE A 138 -3.43 5.28 5.28
N ALA A 139 -3.62 4.24 6.10
CA ALA A 139 -3.09 4.23 7.46
C ALA A 139 -1.55 4.19 7.49
N LEU A 140 -0.93 3.46 6.57
CA LEU A 140 0.53 3.42 6.43
C LEU A 140 1.12 4.74 5.93
N THR A 141 0.38 5.54 5.16
CA THR A 141 0.78 6.89 4.76
C THR A 141 1.02 7.79 5.97
N ALA A 142 0.19 7.68 7.02
CA ALA A 142 0.45 8.41 8.27
C ALA A 142 1.75 7.94 8.94
N VAL A 143 2.04 6.65 8.92
CA VAL A 143 3.29 6.08 9.46
C VAL A 143 4.51 6.58 8.68
N ALA A 144 4.43 6.61 7.35
CA ALA A 144 5.48 7.14 6.49
C ALA A 144 5.76 8.63 6.80
N MET A 145 4.69 9.43 7.01
CA MET A 145 4.83 10.85 7.34
C MET A 145 5.44 11.06 8.74
N VAL A 146 5.08 10.24 9.74
CA VAL A 146 5.76 10.24 11.04
C VAL A 146 7.25 9.98 10.87
N HIS A 147 7.60 8.99 10.05
CA HIS A 147 9.00 8.65 9.77
C HIS A 147 9.75 9.82 9.14
N PHE A 148 9.17 10.42 8.11
CA PHE A 148 9.75 11.58 7.42
C PHE A 148 9.99 12.76 8.37
N LEU A 149 8.99 13.12 9.19
CA LEU A 149 9.10 14.24 10.12
C LEU A 149 10.11 13.95 11.24
N SER A 150 10.12 12.73 11.77
CA SER A 150 11.06 12.31 12.80
C SER A 150 12.51 12.30 12.30
N TYR A 151 12.72 11.91 11.05
CA TYR A 151 14.05 11.94 10.42
C TYR A 151 14.55 13.38 10.23
N LYS A 152 13.70 14.30 9.76
CA LYS A 152 14.05 15.69 9.51
C LYS A 152 14.41 16.46 10.78
N ASP A 153 13.71 16.19 11.89
CA ASP A 153 13.96 16.85 13.18
C ASP A 153 15.12 16.26 13.99
N GLY A 154 15.87 15.33 13.43
CA GLY A 154 17.00 14.68 14.09
C GLY A 154 16.61 13.90 15.35
N GLU A 155 15.50 13.20 15.31
CA GLU A 155 14.95 12.33 16.36
C GLU A 155 14.59 12.99 17.70
N LYS A 156 14.71 14.32 17.81
CA LYS A 156 14.77 14.97 19.13
C LYS A 156 13.45 15.24 19.81
N LYS A 157 12.30 15.23 19.11
CA LYS A 157 11.01 15.47 19.79
C LYS A 157 9.85 14.84 19.06
N ARG A 158 9.61 13.57 19.31
CA ARG A 158 8.30 12.97 19.02
C ARG A 158 7.25 13.63 19.90
N ASN A 159 6.31 14.32 19.29
CA ASN A 159 5.27 15.07 19.98
C ASN A 159 3.92 14.92 19.26
N PHE A 160 2.84 15.33 19.92
CA PHE A 160 1.50 15.26 19.33
C PHE A 160 1.35 16.06 18.04
N LEU A 161 2.18 17.07 17.80
CA LEU A 161 2.16 17.83 16.55
C LEU A 161 2.56 16.95 15.36
N ILE A 162 3.57 16.08 15.52
CA ILE A 162 3.96 15.11 14.49
C ILE A 162 2.77 14.18 14.16
N VAL A 163 2.10 13.67 15.20
CA VAL A 163 0.89 12.83 15.00
C VAL A 163 -0.19 13.60 14.25
N ALA A 164 -0.50 14.82 14.68
CA ALA A 164 -1.53 15.65 14.06
C ALA A 164 -1.24 15.93 12.57
N ILE A 165 0.01 16.31 12.24
CA ILE A 165 0.43 16.56 10.86
C ILE A 165 0.36 15.26 10.03
N SER A 166 0.80 14.14 10.60
CA SER A 166 0.79 12.85 9.90
C SER A 166 -0.62 12.33 9.61
N VAL A 167 -1.53 12.49 10.55
CA VAL A 167 -2.96 12.18 10.37
C VAL A 167 -3.58 13.12 9.33
N ALA A 168 -3.31 14.42 9.41
CA ALA A 168 -3.80 15.39 8.43
C ALA A 168 -3.28 15.09 7.01
N TYR A 169 -2.04 14.64 6.89
CA TYR A 169 -1.46 14.22 5.60
C TYR A 169 -2.15 12.98 5.05
N ALA A 170 -2.42 11.96 5.88
CA ALA A 170 -3.13 10.75 5.46
C ALA A 170 -4.56 11.05 4.97
N PHE A 171 -5.20 12.09 5.52
CA PHE A 171 -6.52 12.56 5.06
C PHE A 171 -6.44 13.74 4.08
N SER A 172 -5.28 14.00 3.51
CA SER A 172 -5.14 15.03 2.47
C SER A 172 -5.96 14.68 1.23
N ASN A 173 -6.35 15.71 0.48
CA ASN A 173 -7.09 15.51 -0.76
C ASN A 173 -6.32 14.65 -1.78
N TYR A 174 -5.00 14.69 -1.76
CA TYR A 174 -4.19 13.81 -2.60
C TYR A 174 -4.38 12.33 -2.23
N VAL A 175 -4.21 11.98 -0.96
CA VAL A 175 -4.30 10.59 -0.51
C VAL A 175 -5.73 10.05 -0.64
N ILE A 176 -6.73 10.82 -0.19
CA ILE A 176 -8.14 10.37 -0.22
C ILE A 176 -8.74 10.50 -1.63
N GLY A 177 -8.41 11.55 -2.37
CA GLY A 177 -8.97 11.79 -3.70
C GLY A 177 -8.41 10.87 -4.78
N TYR A 178 -7.21 10.31 -4.58
CA TYR A 178 -6.56 9.41 -5.55
C TYR A 178 -6.33 7.98 -5.05
N ASN A 179 -6.97 7.58 -3.95
CA ASN A 179 -6.83 6.24 -3.37
C ASN A 179 -7.26 5.11 -4.32
N TRP A 180 -8.17 5.39 -5.26
CA TRP A 180 -8.58 4.45 -6.29
C TRP A 180 -7.45 4.09 -7.26
N ASN A 181 -6.38 4.87 -7.29
CA ASN A 181 -5.15 4.58 -8.02
C ASN A 181 -4.10 3.99 -7.08
N THR A 182 -4.28 2.74 -6.73
CA THR A 182 -3.60 2.09 -5.59
C THR A 182 -2.08 2.11 -5.68
N MET A 183 -1.49 2.14 -6.90
CA MET A 183 -0.04 2.22 -7.08
C MET A 183 0.55 3.56 -6.63
N TRP A 184 -0.24 4.64 -6.63
CA TRP A 184 0.27 5.94 -6.19
C TRP A 184 0.46 6.02 -4.69
N LEU A 185 -0.31 5.25 -3.93
CA LEU A 185 -0.12 5.13 -2.48
C LEU A 185 1.15 4.34 -2.11
N ASP A 186 1.69 3.55 -3.03
CA ASP A 186 2.96 2.83 -2.81
C ASP A 186 4.19 3.74 -2.98
N CYS A 187 4.00 4.96 -3.52
CA CYS A 187 5.07 5.94 -3.72
C CYS A 187 5.29 6.86 -2.49
N ILE A 188 4.43 6.75 -1.47
CA ILE A 188 4.49 7.52 -0.23
C ILE A 188 5.26 6.74 0.83
#